data_accff2dd056070888a0fcc06f6937cb6
#
_entry.id   accff2dd056070888a0fcc06f6937cb6
#
_cell.length_a   1.000
_cell.length_b   1.000
_cell.length_c   1.000
_cell.angle_alpha   90.00
_cell.angle_beta   90.00
_cell.angle_gamma   90.00
#
_symmetry.space_group_name_H-M   'P 1'
#
loop_
_entity.id
_entity.type
_entity.pdbx_description
1 polymer ?
#
loop_
_entity_poly.entity_id
_entity_poly.type
_entity_poly.pdbx_seq_one_letter_code
_entity_poly.pdbx_strand_id
1 'polypeptide(L)'
;EVKKATVFVYVWDFALPEKTSCKTLVDLSWWSLYSYHKCFGGDDSQLYKNYYDYLLENRLCAYTLPYSEKGAFTDSRIDAYLNNPRVTAFQAVGWTVPITEENVTSAYRYLSQKPEWLEKSYFYPIDEPNVDLNPNILNEVNRYGKLLKENFPGYKLIVPMHVNKAINGGDYFTTVAEYVTAWCPHTFFFNTFSEYLSNRKLTYRLTPQLEQKYGTFVERMQKEQAGGDEVWWYVTRFPQEPEITLTMNTASINYRILFWQQKQYGVDGFLYYSVTDWYQNPDNPDIIGINAKHETDASYPYDVYGNGVLVYCGQYFGEYGAVGSYRLEGVRDGIEDYEYLTLLEERYGKEDADLLIRQITTSLTRYTDDADYFLRVRT
;
A
#
# COMPACT_ATOMS: atom_id res chain seq x y z
N GLU A 1 36.16 -3.92 -22.63
CA GLU A 1 35.76 -5.34 -22.63
C GLU A 1 34.27 -5.38 -23.02
N VAL A 2 33.92 -6.10 -24.07
CA VAL A 2 32.52 -6.28 -24.49
C VAL A 2 32.01 -7.54 -23.82
N LYS A 3 31.07 -7.40 -22.87
CA LYS A 3 30.34 -8.52 -22.27
C LYS A 3 29.06 -8.78 -23.07
N LYS A 4 28.81 -10.05 -23.38
CA LYS A 4 27.57 -10.48 -24.06
C LYS A 4 26.71 -11.24 -23.06
N ALA A 5 25.42 -10.91 -23.01
CA ALA A 5 24.42 -11.68 -22.27
C ALA A 5 23.35 -12.17 -23.27
N THR A 6 22.89 -13.39 -23.11
CA THR A 6 21.77 -13.93 -23.89
C THR A 6 20.50 -13.73 -23.07
N VAL A 7 19.51 -13.10 -23.68
CA VAL A 7 18.18 -12.91 -23.08
C VAL A 7 17.20 -13.81 -23.82
N PHE A 8 16.48 -14.63 -23.09
CA PHE A 8 15.38 -15.43 -23.61
C PHE A 8 14.07 -14.73 -23.24
N VAL A 9 13.22 -14.49 -24.24
CA VAL A 9 11.88 -13.94 -24.04
C VAL A 9 10.87 -14.99 -24.41
N TYR A 10 10.03 -15.38 -23.47
CA TYR A 10 8.88 -16.22 -23.71
C TYR A 10 7.63 -15.37 -23.69
N VAL A 11 6.84 -15.44 -24.78
CA VAL A 11 5.59 -14.68 -24.90
C VAL A 11 4.44 -15.66 -24.64
N TRP A 12 3.67 -15.39 -23.61
CA TRP A 12 2.48 -16.16 -23.26
C TRP A 12 1.32 -15.84 -24.20
N ASP A 13 0.43 -16.79 -24.39
CA ASP A 13 -0.79 -16.64 -25.21
C ASP A 13 -1.94 -15.98 -24.42
N PHE A 14 -1.62 -15.01 -23.58
CA PHE A 14 -2.57 -14.17 -22.87
C PHE A 14 -1.90 -12.86 -22.45
N ALA A 15 -2.70 -11.85 -22.09
CA ALA A 15 -2.26 -10.60 -21.58
C ALA A 15 -2.79 -10.38 -20.15
N LEU A 16 -1.98 -9.74 -19.30
CA LEU A 16 -2.46 -9.28 -18.01
C LEU A 16 -3.41 -8.10 -18.21
N PRO A 17 -4.45 -7.97 -17.36
CA PRO A 17 -5.38 -6.86 -17.44
C PRO A 17 -4.68 -5.53 -17.13
N GLU A 18 -5.14 -4.45 -17.77
CA GLU A 18 -4.69 -3.10 -17.41
C GLU A 18 -5.21 -2.69 -16.03
N LYS A 19 -6.48 -3.00 -15.72
CA LYS A 19 -7.08 -2.85 -14.39
C LYS A 19 -6.62 -4.02 -13.53
N THR A 20 -5.79 -3.75 -12.54
CA THR A 20 -5.37 -4.77 -11.58
C THR A 20 -6.47 -5.07 -10.57
N SER A 21 -6.62 -6.35 -10.20
CA SER A 21 -7.45 -6.78 -9.07
C SER A 21 -6.78 -6.47 -7.73
N CYS A 22 -5.44 -6.52 -7.67
CA CYS A 22 -4.68 -5.97 -6.56
C CYS A 22 -4.76 -4.44 -6.58
N LYS A 23 -5.53 -3.85 -5.68
CA LYS A 23 -5.62 -2.41 -5.52
C LYS A 23 -4.38 -1.87 -4.80
N THR A 24 -3.99 -0.65 -5.10
CA THR A 24 -2.84 -0.02 -4.43
C THR A 24 -3.14 1.42 -4.05
N LEU A 25 -2.59 1.85 -2.90
CA LEU A 25 -2.55 3.25 -2.48
C LEU A 25 -1.18 3.54 -1.89
N VAL A 26 -0.43 4.44 -2.52
CA VAL A 26 0.90 4.85 -2.04
C VAL A 26 1.00 6.36 -1.89
N ASP A 27 1.77 6.84 -0.91
CA ASP A 27 2.04 8.27 -0.83
C ASP A 27 3.10 8.67 -1.83
N LEU A 28 2.74 9.64 -2.67
CA LEU A 28 3.63 10.40 -3.52
C LEU A 28 3.72 11.81 -2.95
N SER A 29 4.74 12.05 -2.15
CA SER A 29 4.86 13.27 -1.35
C SER A 29 5.13 14.51 -2.23
N TRP A 30 4.12 15.37 -2.35
CA TRP A 30 4.25 16.70 -2.96
C TRP A 30 5.40 17.50 -2.37
N TRP A 31 5.50 17.45 -1.04
CA TRP A 31 6.52 18.20 -0.33
C TRP A 31 7.93 17.73 -0.71
N SER A 32 8.15 16.41 -0.79
CA SER A 32 9.44 15.85 -1.22
C SER A 32 9.74 16.27 -2.65
N LEU A 33 8.79 16.08 -3.57
CA LEU A 33 8.99 16.46 -4.98
C LEU A 33 9.32 17.95 -5.12
N TYR A 34 8.49 18.82 -4.54
CA TYR A 34 8.68 20.25 -4.62
C TYR A 34 10.02 20.70 -4.03
N SER A 35 10.38 20.19 -2.86
CA SER A 35 11.60 20.58 -2.15
C SER A 35 12.85 20.18 -2.93
N TYR A 36 12.91 18.97 -3.44
CA TYR A 36 14.09 18.47 -4.15
C TYR A 36 14.23 19.04 -5.55
N HIS A 37 13.18 19.07 -6.33
CA HIS A 37 13.24 19.63 -7.68
C HIS A 37 13.43 21.15 -7.70
N LYS A 38 12.93 21.87 -6.70
CA LYS A 38 13.18 23.30 -6.57
C LYS A 38 14.65 23.62 -6.35
N CYS A 39 15.37 22.79 -5.59
CA CYS A 39 16.81 22.91 -5.42
C CYS A 39 17.57 22.80 -6.75
N PHE A 40 16.99 22.16 -7.75
CA PHE A 40 17.59 21.93 -9.07
C PHE A 40 17.02 22.83 -10.18
N GLY A 41 16.07 23.70 -9.88
CA GLY A 41 15.51 24.68 -10.84
C GLY A 41 14.62 24.09 -11.95
N GLY A 42 13.94 22.97 -11.66
CA GLY A 42 12.99 22.35 -12.60
C GLY A 42 11.66 23.09 -12.69
N ASP A 43 10.87 22.80 -13.73
CA ASP A 43 9.48 23.26 -13.87
C ASP A 43 8.55 22.36 -13.04
N ASP A 44 7.97 22.91 -11.97
CA ASP A 44 7.13 22.20 -11.02
C ASP A 44 5.72 21.89 -11.58
N SER A 45 5.31 22.57 -12.66
CA SER A 45 3.92 22.52 -13.16
C SER A 45 3.45 21.14 -13.62
N GLN A 46 4.37 20.31 -14.10
CA GLN A 46 4.10 18.95 -14.58
C GLN A 46 4.76 17.87 -13.72
N LEU A 47 5.48 18.26 -12.69
CA LEU A 47 6.34 17.36 -11.93
C LEU A 47 5.55 16.22 -11.28
N TYR A 48 4.52 16.55 -10.51
CA TYR A 48 3.67 15.55 -9.82
C TYR A 48 3.04 14.58 -10.82
N LYS A 49 2.51 15.11 -11.92
CA LYS A 49 1.93 14.30 -12.98
C LYS A 49 2.94 13.29 -13.54
N ASN A 50 4.17 13.72 -13.83
CA ASN A 50 5.19 12.84 -14.38
C ASN A 50 5.52 11.68 -13.42
N TYR A 51 5.62 11.96 -12.13
CA TYR A 51 5.82 10.92 -11.11
C TYR A 51 4.60 10.02 -10.96
N TYR A 52 3.40 10.59 -10.98
CA TYR A 52 2.17 9.83 -10.90
C TYR A 52 2.02 8.87 -12.09
N ASP A 53 2.24 9.37 -13.31
CA ASP A 53 2.18 8.55 -14.53
C ASP A 53 3.21 7.42 -14.48
N TYR A 54 4.42 7.70 -14.00
CA TYR A 54 5.45 6.68 -13.81
C TYR A 54 5.02 5.60 -12.82
N LEU A 55 4.35 5.96 -11.72
CA LEU A 55 3.78 4.99 -10.79
C LEU A 55 2.69 4.15 -11.44
N LEU A 56 1.79 4.75 -12.25
CA LEU A 56 0.76 4.01 -12.97
C LEU A 56 1.35 3.01 -13.98
N GLU A 57 2.44 3.36 -14.65
CA GLU A 57 3.17 2.43 -15.52
C GLU A 57 3.70 1.23 -14.74
N ASN A 58 4.01 1.44 -13.46
CA ASN A 58 4.44 0.41 -12.52
C ASN A 58 3.29 -0.17 -11.66
N ARG A 59 2.03 -0.02 -12.10
CA ARG A 59 0.81 -0.58 -11.46
C ARG A 59 0.53 -0.05 -10.06
N LEU A 60 1.05 1.13 -9.71
CA LEU A 60 0.81 1.77 -8.42
C LEU A 60 -0.06 3.01 -8.58
N CYS A 61 -1.04 3.16 -7.69
CA CYS A 61 -1.88 4.35 -7.58
C CYS A 61 -1.41 5.20 -6.39
N ALA A 62 -1.08 6.46 -6.60
CA ALA A 62 -0.83 7.36 -5.49
C ALA A 62 -2.15 7.87 -4.89
N TYR A 63 -2.10 8.29 -3.60
CA TYR A 63 -3.28 8.77 -2.86
C TYR A 63 -4.01 9.90 -3.58
N THR A 64 -3.26 10.86 -4.09
CA THR A 64 -3.79 12.06 -4.71
C THR A 64 -3.68 11.96 -6.23
N LEU A 65 -4.77 12.15 -6.94
CA LEU A 65 -4.75 12.23 -8.40
C LEU A 65 -4.10 13.54 -8.87
N PRO A 66 -3.37 13.55 -10.00
CA PRO A 66 -2.96 14.79 -10.64
C PRO A 66 -4.15 15.72 -10.83
N TYR A 67 -3.94 17.03 -10.64
CA TYR A 67 -4.97 18.07 -10.73
C TYR A 67 -6.02 18.06 -9.60
N SER A 68 -5.86 17.20 -8.57
CA SER A 68 -6.70 17.20 -7.36
C SER A 68 -5.96 17.64 -6.10
N GLU A 69 -4.83 18.31 -6.23
CA GLU A 69 -3.89 18.58 -5.14
C GLU A 69 -4.50 19.39 -3.98
N LYS A 70 -5.57 20.10 -4.26
CA LYS A 70 -6.34 20.85 -3.23
C LYS A 70 -7.57 20.09 -2.76
N GLY A 71 -7.70 18.78 -3.09
CA GLY A 71 -8.82 17.94 -2.68
C GLY A 71 -10.17 18.34 -3.29
N ALA A 72 -10.16 19.20 -4.30
CA ALA A 72 -11.36 19.64 -4.98
C ALA A 72 -11.34 19.12 -6.43
N PHE A 73 -12.38 18.42 -6.81
CA PHE A 73 -12.60 17.98 -8.19
C PHE A 73 -13.13 19.16 -9.03
N THR A 74 -12.29 20.15 -9.26
CA THR A 74 -12.67 21.37 -10.01
C THR A 74 -12.03 21.47 -11.39
N ASP A 75 -11.02 20.65 -11.64
CA ASP A 75 -10.28 20.64 -12.91
C ASP A 75 -10.66 19.40 -13.74
N SER A 76 -11.27 19.62 -14.91
CA SER A 76 -11.72 18.51 -15.78
C SER A 76 -10.61 17.62 -16.33
N ARG A 77 -9.33 18.03 -16.21
CA ARG A 77 -8.19 17.16 -16.57
C ARG A 77 -8.09 15.92 -15.70
N ILE A 78 -8.68 15.96 -14.51
CA ILE A 78 -8.80 14.82 -13.58
C ILE A 78 -9.57 13.64 -14.20
N ASP A 79 -10.51 13.92 -15.12
CA ASP A 79 -11.35 12.90 -15.75
C ASP A 79 -10.52 11.88 -16.52
N ALA A 80 -9.38 12.28 -17.06
CA ALA A 80 -8.48 11.36 -17.74
C ALA A 80 -7.96 10.27 -16.81
N TYR A 81 -7.66 10.61 -15.54
CA TYR A 81 -7.23 9.67 -14.51
C TYR A 81 -8.40 8.86 -13.97
N LEU A 82 -9.53 9.49 -13.71
CA LEU A 82 -10.73 8.79 -13.25
C LEU A 82 -11.22 7.74 -14.26
N ASN A 83 -11.06 7.99 -15.56
CA ASN A 83 -11.39 7.05 -16.63
C ASN A 83 -10.27 6.04 -16.94
N ASN A 84 -9.05 6.26 -16.42
CA ASN A 84 -7.94 5.35 -16.66
C ASN A 84 -8.17 4.01 -15.94
N PRO A 85 -8.18 2.85 -16.64
CA PRO A 85 -8.37 1.56 -16.00
C PRO A 85 -7.27 1.19 -15.02
N ARG A 86 -6.05 1.73 -15.17
CA ARG A 86 -4.94 1.50 -14.25
C ARG A 86 -5.10 2.19 -12.91
N VAL A 87 -5.94 3.23 -12.82
CA VAL A 87 -6.31 3.85 -11.54
C VAL A 87 -7.36 2.99 -10.88
N THR A 88 -6.96 2.27 -9.84
CA THR A 88 -7.83 1.35 -9.07
C THR A 88 -8.24 1.89 -7.72
N ALA A 89 -7.52 2.90 -7.21
CA ALA A 89 -7.82 3.56 -5.95
C ALA A 89 -7.25 5.00 -5.92
N PHE A 90 -7.93 5.89 -5.21
CA PHE A 90 -7.47 7.25 -4.89
C PHE A 90 -8.24 7.83 -3.70
N GLN A 91 -7.72 8.87 -3.06
CA GLN A 91 -8.43 9.59 -2.01
C GLN A 91 -9.46 10.56 -2.59
N ALA A 92 -10.72 10.43 -2.17
CA ALA A 92 -11.82 11.33 -2.58
C ALA A 92 -11.70 12.72 -1.96
N VAL A 93 -11.06 12.84 -0.79
CA VAL A 93 -10.70 14.11 -0.15
C VAL A 93 -9.26 13.95 0.34
N GLY A 94 -8.36 14.77 -0.18
CA GLY A 94 -6.93 14.63 0.11
C GLY A 94 -6.54 15.06 1.53
N TRP A 95 -5.36 14.67 1.97
CA TRP A 95 -4.80 14.96 3.30
C TRP A 95 -4.77 16.45 3.67
N THR A 96 -4.62 17.32 2.70
CA THR A 96 -4.55 18.77 2.90
C THR A 96 -5.91 19.44 3.03
N VAL A 97 -6.99 18.66 2.84
CA VAL A 97 -8.37 19.17 2.84
C VAL A 97 -9.12 18.55 4.02
N PRO A 98 -9.75 19.37 4.88
CA PRO A 98 -10.53 18.83 5.98
C PRO A 98 -11.70 17.98 5.46
N ILE A 99 -11.92 16.83 6.09
CA ILE A 99 -13.11 16.01 5.84
C ILE A 99 -14.30 16.68 6.55
N THR A 100 -15.00 17.53 5.80
CA THR A 100 -16.21 18.25 6.22
C THR A 100 -17.40 17.80 5.37
N GLU A 101 -18.61 18.04 5.83
CA GLU A 101 -19.83 17.77 5.07
C GLU A 101 -19.79 18.42 3.68
N GLU A 102 -19.34 19.68 3.60
CA GLU A 102 -19.21 20.41 2.35
C GLU A 102 -18.26 19.73 1.36
N ASN A 103 -17.05 19.39 1.81
CA ASN A 103 -16.03 18.77 0.96
C ASN A 103 -16.45 17.35 0.53
N VAL A 104 -17.02 16.57 1.44
CA VAL A 104 -17.53 15.22 1.17
C VAL A 104 -18.67 15.25 0.17
N THR A 105 -19.65 16.15 0.37
CA THR A 105 -20.80 16.31 -0.55
C THR A 105 -20.35 16.81 -1.93
N SER A 106 -19.36 17.71 -1.97
CA SER A 106 -18.79 18.19 -3.22
C SER A 106 -18.10 17.06 -3.99
N ALA A 107 -17.27 16.25 -3.30
CA ALA A 107 -16.63 15.08 -3.89
C ALA A 107 -17.68 14.07 -4.40
N TYR A 108 -18.69 13.76 -3.60
CA TYR A 108 -19.78 12.87 -4.04
C TYR A 108 -20.48 13.36 -5.29
N ARG A 109 -20.85 14.64 -5.34
CA ARG A 109 -21.53 15.24 -6.51
C ARG A 109 -20.70 15.10 -7.78
N TYR A 110 -19.40 15.21 -7.68
CA TYR A 110 -18.52 15.04 -8.84
C TYR A 110 -18.39 13.58 -9.22
N LEU A 111 -18.02 12.73 -8.27
CA LEU A 111 -17.69 11.32 -8.51
C LEU A 111 -18.93 10.48 -8.87
N SER A 112 -20.12 10.85 -8.39
CA SER A 112 -21.39 10.16 -8.72
C SER A 112 -21.84 10.32 -10.16
N GLN A 113 -21.14 11.14 -10.97
CA GLN A 113 -21.41 11.22 -12.41
C GLN A 113 -21.13 9.88 -13.12
N LYS A 114 -20.23 9.05 -12.57
CA LYS A 114 -19.95 7.71 -13.07
C LYS A 114 -19.74 6.73 -11.91
N PRO A 115 -20.48 5.60 -11.87
CA PRO A 115 -20.35 4.61 -10.80
C PRO A 115 -18.92 4.10 -10.61
N GLU A 116 -18.17 3.90 -11.72
CA GLU A 116 -16.79 3.45 -11.69
C GLU A 116 -15.81 4.44 -11.04
N TRP A 117 -16.16 5.71 -10.95
CA TRP A 117 -15.37 6.70 -10.23
C TRP A 117 -15.56 6.59 -8.71
N LEU A 118 -16.82 6.35 -8.27
CA LEU A 118 -17.12 6.08 -6.87
C LEU A 118 -16.44 4.78 -6.39
N GLU A 119 -16.47 3.73 -7.21
CA GLU A 119 -15.86 2.43 -6.88
C GLU A 119 -14.38 2.54 -6.51
N LYS A 120 -13.66 3.49 -7.12
CA LYS A 120 -12.21 3.70 -6.90
C LYS A 120 -11.89 4.67 -5.76
N SER A 121 -12.90 5.31 -5.17
CA SER A 121 -12.70 6.40 -4.22
C SER A 121 -12.65 5.91 -2.78
N TYR A 122 -11.69 6.41 -2.01
CA TYR A 122 -11.46 6.09 -0.61
C TYR A 122 -11.32 7.35 0.23
N PHE A 123 -11.59 7.21 1.52
CA PHE A 123 -11.32 8.22 2.53
C PHE A 123 -10.33 7.67 3.54
N TYR A 124 -9.27 8.42 3.79
CA TYR A 124 -8.19 8.05 4.70
C TYR A 124 -7.92 9.22 5.65
N PRO A 125 -8.80 9.45 6.66
CA PRO A 125 -8.71 10.63 7.52
C PRO A 125 -7.71 10.51 8.65
N ILE A 126 -7.39 9.31 9.10
CA ILE A 126 -6.58 9.04 10.29
C ILE A 126 -5.63 7.90 9.99
N ASP A 127 -4.35 8.17 10.22
CA ASP A 127 -3.28 7.21 10.15
C ASP A 127 -3.00 6.60 11.53
N GLU A 128 -2.87 5.28 11.57
CA GLU A 128 -2.42 4.49 12.71
C GLU A 128 -3.01 4.95 14.07
N PRO A 129 -4.34 4.95 14.25
CA PRO A 129 -4.97 5.44 15.46
C PRO A 129 -4.44 4.71 16.70
N ASN A 130 -3.97 5.49 17.70
CA ASN A 130 -3.41 4.99 18.93
C ASN A 130 -3.96 5.75 20.15
N VAL A 131 -4.75 5.07 20.98
CA VAL A 131 -5.39 5.68 22.18
C VAL A 131 -4.39 6.09 23.26
N ASP A 132 -3.18 5.56 23.27
CA ASP A 132 -2.14 5.99 24.20
C ASP A 132 -1.61 7.39 23.85
N LEU A 133 -1.68 7.76 22.56
CA LEU A 133 -1.28 9.07 22.06
C LEU A 133 -2.46 10.06 22.07
N ASN A 134 -3.64 9.60 21.67
CA ASN A 134 -4.88 10.37 21.68
C ASN A 134 -6.04 9.48 22.16
N PRO A 135 -6.49 9.60 23.42
CA PRO A 135 -7.57 8.75 23.98
C PRO A 135 -8.89 8.82 23.20
N ASN A 136 -9.11 9.87 22.41
CA ASN A 136 -10.34 10.06 21.65
C ASN A 136 -10.22 9.62 20.18
N ILE A 137 -9.08 9.11 19.74
CA ILE A 137 -8.80 8.89 18.31
C ILE A 137 -9.80 7.93 17.63
N LEU A 138 -10.24 6.89 18.31
CA LEU A 138 -11.24 5.96 17.77
C LEU A 138 -12.64 6.61 17.66
N ASN A 139 -12.98 7.53 18.55
CA ASN A 139 -14.19 8.33 18.44
C ASN A 139 -14.12 9.28 17.24
N GLU A 140 -12.94 9.78 16.91
CA GLU A 140 -12.74 10.59 15.70
C GLU A 140 -12.88 9.75 14.43
N VAL A 141 -12.36 8.51 14.39
CA VAL A 141 -12.61 7.57 13.30
C VAL A 141 -14.11 7.39 13.09
N ASN A 142 -14.86 7.10 14.19
CA ASN A 142 -16.31 6.91 14.12
C ASN A 142 -17.05 8.20 13.71
N ARG A 143 -16.59 9.37 14.15
CA ARG A 143 -17.15 10.66 13.72
C ARG A 143 -16.99 10.88 12.22
N TYR A 144 -15.82 10.59 11.64
CA TYR A 144 -15.61 10.66 10.20
C TYR A 144 -16.46 9.62 9.47
N GLY A 145 -16.49 8.38 9.95
CA GLY A 145 -17.30 7.32 9.36
C GLY A 145 -18.79 7.65 9.33
N LYS A 146 -19.32 8.23 10.42
CA LYS A 146 -20.71 8.69 10.47
C LYS A 146 -20.98 9.77 9.41
N LEU A 147 -20.11 10.79 9.34
CA LEU A 147 -20.23 11.87 8.36
C LEU A 147 -20.21 11.32 6.92
N LEU A 148 -19.34 10.36 6.63
CA LEU A 148 -19.27 9.73 5.32
C LEU A 148 -20.51 8.91 5.01
N LYS A 149 -21.02 8.12 5.95
CA LYS A 149 -22.24 7.33 5.83
C LYS A 149 -23.46 8.18 5.49
N GLU A 150 -23.52 9.37 6.05
CA GLU A 150 -24.63 10.32 5.84
C GLU A 150 -24.51 11.08 4.51
N ASN A 151 -23.30 11.33 4.00
CA ASN A 151 -23.07 12.27 2.90
C ASN A 151 -22.43 11.68 1.64
N PHE A 152 -21.97 10.41 1.69
CA PHE A 152 -21.31 9.75 0.57
C PHE A 152 -21.76 8.29 0.46
N PRO A 153 -22.89 7.98 -0.18
CA PRO A 153 -23.37 6.62 -0.39
C PRO A 153 -22.31 5.74 -1.08
N GLY A 154 -22.04 4.56 -0.49
CA GLY A 154 -21.00 3.65 -0.99
C GLY A 154 -19.58 4.10 -0.62
N TYR A 155 -19.43 4.96 0.38
CA TYR A 155 -18.10 5.38 0.85
C TYR A 155 -17.22 4.19 1.24
N LYS A 156 -15.89 4.38 1.09
CA LYS A 156 -14.90 3.45 1.59
C LYS A 156 -13.99 4.19 2.54
N LEU A 157 -14.09 3.86 3.83
CA LEU A 157 -13.23 4.39 4.89
C LEU A 157 -12.11 3.41 5.15
N ILE A 158 -10.90 3.78 4.78
CA ILE A 158 -9.68 3.02 5.04
C ILE A 158 -8.96 3.56 6.27
N VAL A 159 -8.57 2.68 7.18
CA VAL A 159 -7.85 3.04 8.40
C VAL A 159 -6.69 2.06 8.62
N PRO A 160 -5.44 2.48 8.36
CA PRO A 160 -4.28 1.68 8.71
C PRO A 160 -4.15 1.51 10.22
N MET A 161 -3.86 0.31 10.66
CA MET A 161 -3.74 -0.02 12.09
C MET A 161 -2.51 -0.88 12.35
N HIS A 162 -1.64 -0.42 13.26
CA HIS A 162 -0.48 -1.20 13.74
C HIS A 162 -0.61 -1.60 15.20
N VAL A 163 -1.64 -1.15 15.89
CA VAL A 163 -1.93 -1.47 17.30
C VAL A 163 -3.36 -1.98 17.43
N ASN A 164 -3.51 -3.05 18.18
CA ASN A 164 -4.82 -3.51 18.65
C ASN A 164 -4.76 -3.78 20.16
N LYS A 165 -5.63 -3.16 20.93
CA LYS A 165 -5.72 -3.30 22.39
C LYS A 165 -7.17 -3.53 22.81
N ALA A 166 -7.33 -4.21 23.96
CA ALA A 166 -8.60 -4.27 24.62
C ALA A 166 -9.02 -2.88 25.12
N ILE A 167 -10.26 -2.49 24.80
CA ILE A 167 -10.84 -1.20 25.19
C ILE A 167 -12.35 -1.36 25.40
N ASN A 168 -12.89 -0.87 26.52
CA ASN A 168 -14.35 -0.80 26.78
C ASN A 168 -15.12 -2.10 26.47
N GLY A 169 -14.52 -3.26 26.78
CA GLY A 169 -15.14 -4.57 26.53
C GLY A 169 -14.98 -5.12 25.13
N GLY A 170 -14.39 -4.36 24.21
CA GLY A 170 -14.01 -4.73 22.85
C GLY A 170 -12.50 -4.63 22.61
N ASP A 171 -12.15 -4.29 21.39
CA ASP A 171 -10.82 -3.88 20.94
C ASP A 171 -10.93 -2.76 19.90
N TYR A 172 -9.81 -2.29 19.32
CA TYR A 172 -9.84 -1.21 18.34
C TYR A 172 -10.73 -1.56 17.13
N PHE A 173 -10.57 -2.77 16.58
CA PHE A 173 -11.32 -3.20 15.41
C PHE A 173 -12.82 -3.24 15.69
N THR A 174 -13.25 -3.82 16.83
CA THR A 174 -14.67 -3.86 17.21
C THR A 174 -15.24 -2.47 17.51
N THR A 175 -14.40 -1.52 17.97
CA THR A 175 -14.83 -0.17 18.30
C THR A 175 -15.18 0.66 17.06
N VAL A 176 -14.52 0.40 15.92
CA VAL A 176 -14.71 1.17 14.68
C VAL A 176 -15.47 0.38 13.60
N ALA A 177 -15.87 -0.87 13.88
CA ALA A 177 -16.48 -1.78 12.90
C ALA A 177 -17.77 -1.28 12.25
N GLU A 178 -18.49 -0.36 12.89
CA GLU A 178 -19.72 0.20 12.29
C GLU A 178 -19.45 1.05 11.05
N TYR A 179 -18.24 1.59 10.92
CA TYR A 179 -17.95 2.62 9.92
C TYR A 179 -16.75 2.31 9.00
N VAL A 180 -15.80 1.52 9.46
CA VAL A 180 -14.67 1.10 8.61
C VAL A 180 -15.17 0.10 7.59
N THR A 181 -14.86 0.31 6.32
CA THR A 181 -15.30 -0.54 5.20
C THR A 181 -14.14 -0.98 4.32
N ALA A 182 -12.93 -0.51 4.62
CA ALA A 182 -11.68 -0.96 4.05
C ALA A 182 -10.66 -1.13 5.20
N TRP A 183 -10.59 -2.35 5.71
CA TRP A 183 -9.70 -2.71 6.80
C TRP A 183 -8.26 -2.73 6.33
N CYS A 184 -7.36 -2.02 7.00
CA CYS A 184 -5.95 -1.95 6.60
C CYS A 184 -5.02 -2.20 7.79
N PRO A 185 -4.99 -3.42 8.34
CA PRO A 185 -4.03 -3.78 9.38
C PRO A 185 -2.62 -3.92 8.81
N HIS A 186 -1.63 -3.75 9.67
CA HIS A 186 -0.26 -4.11 9.34
C HIS A 186 -0.14 -5.62 9.08
N THR A 187 0.70 -6.04 8.14
CA THR A 187 0.85 -7.45 7.73
C THR A 187 1.06 -8.41 8.91
N PHE A 188 1.80 -8.02 9.94
CA PHE A 188 2.09 -8.89 11.09
C PHE A 188 0.85 -9.39 11.86
N PHE A 189 -0.32 -8.72 11.72
CA PHE A 189 -1.55 -9.21 12.33
C PHE A 189 -2.04 -10.53 11.73
N PHE A 190 -1.63 -10.86 10.52
CA PHE A 190 -1.99 -12.11 9.87
C PHE A 190 -1.12 -13.31 10.31
N ASN A 191 -0.10 -13.09 11.15
CA ASN A 191 0.63 -14.19 11.78
C ASN A 191 -0.21 -14.91 12.82
N THR A 192 0.05 -16.19 13.02
CA THR A 192 -0.42 -16.88 14.20
C THR A 192 0.32 -16.39 15.44
N PHE A 193 -0.31 -16.50 16.61
CA PHE A 193 0.33 -16.12 17.86
C PHE A 193 1.66 -16.85 18.13
N SER A 194 1.77 -18.11 17.72
CA SER A 194 3.01 -18.90 17.85
C SER A 194 4.13 -18.39 16.96
N GLU A 195 3.83 -17.97 15.74
CA GLU A 195 4.79 -17.34 14.82
C GLU A 195 5.25 -15.99 15.35
N TYR A 196 4.33 -15.21 15.86
CA TYR A 196 4.62 -13.93 16.53
C TYR A 196 5.54 -14.09 17.74
N LEU A 197 5.32 -15.07 18.60
CA LEU A 197 6.19 -15.33 19.76
C LEU A 197 7.61 -15.75 19.37
N SER A 198 7.79 -16.39 18.24
CA SER A 198 9.12 -16.79 17.76
C SER A 198 9.95 -15.59 17.28
N ASN A 199 9.30 -14.49 16.89
CA ASN A 199 9.94 -13.25 16.46
C ASN A 199 9.87 -12.16 17.55
N ARG A 200 10.68 -12.30 18.59
CA ARG A 200 10.68 -11.45 19.80
C ARG A 200 10.99 -9.96 19.58
N LYS A 201 11.34 -9.54 18.38
CA LYS A 201 11.62 -8.13 18.06
C LYS A 201 10.34 -7.31 17.85
N LEU A 202 9.21 -7.97 17.64
CA LEU A 202 7.92 -7.31 17.43
C LEU A 202 7.19 -7.16 18.77
N THR A 203 7.29 -6.02 19.38
CA THR A 203 6.56 -5.64 20.60
C THR A 203 5.08 -5.31 20.36
N TYR A 204 4.56 -5.48 19.15
CA TYR A 204 3.21 -5.15 18.71
C TYR A 204 2.36 -6.41 18.60
N ARG A 205 1.76 -6.91 19.45
CA ARG A 205 0.60 -6.92 20.31
C ARG A 205 -0.61 -7.59 19.68
N LEU A 206 -0.40 -8.80 19.17
CA LEU A 206 -1.48 -9.76 19.24
C LEU A 206 -1.61 -10.14 20.72
N THR A 207 -2.73 -9.86 21.35
CA THR A 207 -2.96 -10.35 22.70
C THR A 207 -3.69 -11.69 22.58
N PRO A 208 -3.17 -12.79 23.17
CA PRO A 208 -3.84 -14.09 23.16
C PRO A 208 -5.29 -14.00 23.61
N GLN A 209 -5.57 -13.08 24.52
CA GLN A 209 -6.92 -12.87 25.04
C GLN A 209 -7.88 -12.32 23.97
N LEU A 210 -7.40 -11.47 23.06
CA LEU A 210 -8.22 -10.98 21.96
C LEU A 210 -8.46 -12.07 20.91
N GLU A 211 -7.43 -12.85 20.58
CA GLU A 211 -7.57 -14.00 19.68
C GLU A 211 -8.52 -15.05 20.23
N GLN A 212 -8.41 -15.39 21.53
CA GLN A 212 -9.34 -16.29 22.18
C GLN A 212 -10.79 -15.79 22.16
N LYS A 213 -10.99 -14.46 22.25
CA LYS A 213 -12.32 -13.85 22.31
C LYS A 213 -12.94 -13.67 20.91
N TYR A 214 -12.17 -13.30 19.92
CA TYR A 214 -12.66 -12.85 18.62
C TYR A 214 -12.27 -13.77 17.45
N GLY A 215 -11.52 -14.84 17.70
CA GLY A 215 -10.89 -15.66 16.66
C GLY A 215 -9.55 -15.10 16.16
N THR A 216 -8.90 -15.82 15.27
CA THR A 216 -7.68 -15.35 14.63
C THR A 216 -7.97 -14.09 13.83
N PHE A 217 -6.93 -13.28 13.59
CA PHE A 217 -7.12 -12.06 12.83
C PHE A 217 -7.54 -12.35 11.39
N VAL A 218 -7.01 -13.42 10.79
CA VAL A 218 -7.40 -13.88 9.46
C VAL A 218 -8.90 -14.19 9.39
N GLU A 219 -9.44 -14.97 10.35
CA GLU A 219 -10.87 -15.29 10.42
C GLU A 219 -11.74 -14.03 10.57
N ARG A 220 -11.27 -13.04 11.33
CA ARG A 220 -11.97 -11.76 11.48
C ARG A 220 -12.03 -11.01 10.15
N MET A 221 -10.92 -10.89 9.44
CA MET A 221 -10.87 -10.17 8.16
C MET A 221 -11.70 -10.90 7.09
N GLN A 222 -11.67 -12.22 7.06
CA GLN A 222 -12.53 -13.00 6.17
C GLN A 222 -14.02 -12.78 6.46
N LYS A 223 -14.39 -12.61 7.72
CA LYS A 223 -15.77 -12.29 8.10
C LYS A 223 -16.19 -10.90 7.62
N GLU A 224 -15.33 -9.90 7.76
CA GLU A 224 -15.62 -8.54 7.25
C GLU A 224 -15.74 -8.55 5.71
N GLN A 225 -14.86 -9.26 5.01
CA GLN A 225 -14.98 -9.45 3.54
C GLN A 225 -16.30 -10.15 3.14
N ALA A 226 -16.72 -11.16 3.89
CA ALA A 226 -18.01 -11.81 3.67
C ALA A 226 -19.20 -10.88 3.91
N GLY A 227 -19.01 -9.83 4.72
CA GLY A 227 -19.97 -8.75 4.96
C GLY A 227 -19.99 -7.69 3.85
N GLY A 228 -19.05 -7.71 2.93
CA GLY A 228 -18.91 -6.76 1.82
C GLY A 228 -17.82 -5.71 1.99
N ASP A 229 -17.05 -5.75 3.07
CA ASP A 229 -15.92 -4.87 3.30
C ASP A 229 -14.71 -5.32 2.48
N GLU A 230 -13.76 -4.41 2.27
CA GLU A 230 -12.46 -4.74 1.70
C GLU A 230 -11.42 -4.96 2.81
N VAL A 231 -10.46 -5.84 2.53
CA VAL A 231 -9.30 -6.05 3.38
C VAL A 231 -8.04 -5.66 2.63
N TRP A 232 -7.35 -4.71 3.17
CA TRP A 232 -6.05 -4.21 2.73
C TRP A 232 -5.00 -4.59 3.76
N TRP A 233 -3.74 -4.40 3.43
CA TRP A 233 -2.66 -4.43 4.38
C TRP A 233 -1.54 -3.47 3.99
N TYR A 234 -0.60 -3.26 4.89
CA TYR A 234 0.56 -2.43 4.62
C TYR A 234 1.80 -2.93 5.35
N VAL A 235 2.95 -2.49 4.89
CA VAL A 235 4.25 -2.61 5.53
C VAL A 235 4.88 -1.24 5.68
N THR A 236 5.81 -1.11 6.62
CA THR A 236 6.65 0.07 6.80
C THR A 236 8.10 -0.37 6.97
N ARG A 237 8.84 0.20 7.92
CA ARG A 237 10.10 -0.36 8.43
C ARG A 237 9.90 -1.68 9.18
N PHE A 238 8.68 -2.04 9.45
CA PHE A 238 8.21 -3.30 9.99
C PHE A 238 7.32 -4.01 8.95
N PRO A 239 7.13 -5.32 9.06
CA PRO A 239 7.81 -6.24 9.98
C PRO A 239 9.30 -6.36 9.62
N GLN A 240 10.05 -7.13 10.41
CA GLN A 240 11.43 -7.50 10.09
C GLN A 240 11.52 -8.99 9.79
N GLU A 241 12.59 -9.40 9.13
CA GLU A 241 12.84 -10.82 8.87
C GLU A 241 12.52 -11.70 10.10
N PRO A 242 11.88 -12.84 9.86
CA PRO A 242 11.62 -13.51 8.57
C PRO A 242 10.40 -13.02 7.79
N GLU A 243 9.69 -12.02 8.23
CA GLU A 243 8.58 -11.42 7.47
C GLU A 243 9.11 -10.43 6.42
N ILE A 244 8.33 -10.21 5.39
CA ILE A 244 8.75 -9.38 4.25
C ILE A 244 8.39 -7.90 4.47
N THR A 245 9.35 -7.03 4.15
CA THR A 245 9.16 -5.58 4.04
C THR A 245 9.89 -5.05 2.80
N LEU A 246 9.73 -3.74 2.49
CA LEU A 246 10.29 -3.12 1.29
C LEU A 246 11.62 -2.39 1.55
N THR A 247 12.42 -2.88 2.48
CA THR A 247 13.75 -2.31 2.80
C THR A 247 14.84 -2.90 1.91
N MET A 248 15.97 -2.21 1.76
CA MET A 248 17.06 -2.60 0.85
C MET A 248 17.83 -3.84 1.30
N ASN A 249 17.78 -4.18 2.57
CA ASN A 249 18.42 -5.36 3.15
C ASN A 249 17.61 -6.66 2.97
N THR A 250 16.43 -6.56 2.39
CA THR A 250 15.57 -7.70 2.04
C THR A 250 16.00 -8.28 0.68
N ALA A 251 16.02 -9.60 0.53
CA ALA A 251 16.30 -10.24 -0.74
C ALA A 251 15.30 -9.80 -1.84
N SER A 252 15.80 -9.52 -3.05
CA SER A 252 14.97 -8.89 -4.11
C SER A 252 13.73 -9.72 -4.49
N ILE A 253 13.83 -11.05 -4.41
CA ILE A 253 12.69 -11.93 -4.70
C ILE A 253 11.54 -11.75 -3.70
N ASN A 254 11.84 -11.33 -2.48
CA ASN A 254 10.86 -11.18 -1.41
C ASN A 254 9.83 -10.08 -1.75
N TYR A 255 10.21 -9.03 -2.51
CA TYR A 255 9.27 -7.99 -2.94
C TYR A 255 8.16 -8.56 -3.82
N ARG A 256 8.43 -9.63 -4.58
CA ARG A 256 7.43 -10.37 -5.35
C ARG A 256 6.63 -11.31 -4.46
N ILE A 257 7.31 -12.05 -3.58
CA ILE A 257 6.68 -13.02 -2.68
C ILE A 257 5.65 -12.35 -1.76
N LEU A 258 5.83 -11.08 -1.37
CA LEU A 258 4.84 -10.32 -0.61
C LEU A 258 3.45 -10.35 -1.28
N PHE A 259 3.37 -10.26 -2.60
CA PHE A 259 2.10 -10.29 -3.32
C PHE A 259 1.55 -11.71 -3.53
N TRP A 260 2.40 -12.74 -3.50
CA TRP A 260 1.95 -14.12 -3.38
C TRP A 260 1.31 -14.38 -2.01
N GLN A 261 1.92 -13.85 -0.95
CA GLN A 261 1.32 -13.87 0.39
C GLN A 261 0.01 -13.08 0.41
N GLN A 262 -0.04 -11.91 -0.22
CA GLN A 262 -1.26 -11.13 -0.35
C GLN A 262 -2.40 -11.95 -0.99
N LYS A 263 -2.12 -12.67 -2.07
CA LYS A 263 -3.08 -13.56 -2.70
C LYS A 263 -3.47 -14.73 -1.79
N GLN A 264 -2.49 -15.33 -1.09
CA GLN A 264 -2.72 -16.42 -0.13
C GLN A 264 -3.72 -16.05 0.97
N TYR A 265 -3.60 -14.84 1.51
CA TYR A 265 -4.46 -14.35 2.58
C TYR A 265 -5.76 -13.70 2.08
N GLY A 266 -5.96 -13.62 0.77
CA GLY A 266 -7.16 -13.02 0.18
C GLY A 266 -7.28 -11.52 0.42
N VAL A 267 -6.15 -10.82 0.48
CA VAL A 267 -6.10 -9.38 0.74
C VAL A 267 -6.31 -8.59 -0.56
N ASP A 268 -7.27 -7.66 -0.57
CA ASP A 268 -7.74 -6.93 -1.76
C ASP A 268 -6.80 -5.81 -2.20
N GLY A 269 -6.05 -5.22 -1.25
CA GLY A 269 -5.26 -4.05 -1.55
C GLY A 269 -3.97 -3.94 -0.74
N PHE A 270 -3.03 -3.19 -1.30
CA PHE A 270 -1.74 -2.88 -0.70
C PHE A 270 -1.59 -1.38 -0.50
N LEU A 271 -1.32 -0.97 0.73
CA LEU A 271 -1.02 0.41 1.08
C LEU A 271 0.46 0.54 1.44
N TYR A 272 1.10 1.62 0.98
CA TYR A 272 2.46 1.94 1.38
C TYR A 272 2.61 3.43 1.68
N TYR A 273 3.15 3.74 2.86
CA TYR A 273 3.10 5.08 3.42
C TYR A 273 3.80 6.12 2.56
N SER A 274 4.90 5.76 1.85
CA SER A 274 5.56 6.64 0.89
C SER A 274 6.40 5.89 -0.14
N VAL A 275 6.51 6.45 -1.34
CA VAL A 275 7.45 6.02 -2.37
C VAL A 275 8.56 7.05 -2.61
N THR A 276 8.42 8.25 -2.05
CA THR A 276 9.33 9.40 -2.20
C THR A 276 9.64 10.09 -0.88
N ASP A 277 9.77 9.31 0.21
CA ASP A 277 10.21 9.83 1.51
C ASP A 277 11.72 10.13 1.47
N TRP A 278 12.07 11.03 0.57
CA TRP A 278 13.45 11.52 0.44
C TRP A 278 13.73 12.42 1.63
N TYR A 279 14.58 11.96 2.50
CA TYR A 279 14.89 12.70 3.72
C TYR A 279 15.71 13.97 3.41
N GLN A 280 15.24 14.93 3.72
CA GLN A 280 14.91 16.17 4.30
C GLN A 280 16.05 17.15 4.57
N ASN A 281 17.16 17.11 3.86
CA ASN A 281 17.98 18.30 3.80
C ASN A 281 18.08 18.75 2.34
N PRO A 282 17.15 19.58 1.84
CA PRO A 282 17.26 20.16 0.52
C PRO A 282 18.52 21.03 0.37
N ASP A 283 19.17 21.41 1.48
CA ASP A 283 20.42 22.15 1.51
C ASP A 283 21.66 21.25 1.38
N ASN A 284 21.47 19.93 1.42
CA ASN A 284 22.54 18.95 1.18
C ASN A 284 22.17 17.97 0.07
N PRO A 285 22.41 18.36 -1.20
CA PRO A 285 22.07 17.53 -2.36
C PRO A 285 22.90 16.25 -2.48
N ASP A 286 23.96 16.08 -1.67
CA ASP A 286 24.81 14.88 -1.71
C ASP A 286 24.15 13.67 -1.04
N ILE A 287 22.98 13.84 -0.40
CA ILE A 287 22.22 12.77 0.23
C ILE A 287 21.08 12.37 -0.71
N ILE A 288 21.41 11.61 -1.71
CA ILE A 288 20.47 11.11 -2.71
C ILE A 288 19.52 10.08 -2.09
N GLY A 289 18.26 10.45 -1.84
CA GLY A 289 17.13 9.51 -1.76
C GLY A 289 17.25 8.33 -0.79
N ILE A 290 18.31 8.27 -0.04
CA ILE A 290 18.51 7.33 1.04
C ILE A 290 18.15 8.09 2.30
N ASN A 291 17.35 7.50 3.14
CA ASN A 291 16.95 8.10 4.41
C ASN A 291 18.18 8.16 5.35
N ALA A 292 19.09 9.09 5.10
CA ALA A 292 20.36 9.24 5.81
C ALA A 292 20.18 9.51 7.32
N LYS A 293 19.01 9.98 7.74
CA LYS A 293 18.70 10.13 9.15
C LYS A 293 18.64 8.79 9.86
N HIS A 294 18.20 7.75 9.17
CA HIS A 294 18.13 6.41 9.75
C HIS A 294 19.46 5.66 9.65
N GLU A 295 20.36 6.07 8.76
CA GLU A 295 21.70 5.47 8.65
C GLU A 295 22.62 5.85 9.82
N THR A 296 22.40 7.04 10.40
CA THR A 296 23.29 7.59 11.44
C THR A 296 22.64 7.63 12.82
N ASP A 297 21.35 7.40 12.94
CA ASP A 297 20.63 7.49 14.20
C ASP A 297 20.66 6.16 14.96
N ALA A 298 21.57 6.05 15.92
CA ALA A 298 21.72 4.90 16.81
C ALA A 298 20.44 4.60 17.66
N SER A 299 19.46 5.51 17.68
CA SER A 299 18.16 5.27 18.31
C SER A 299 17.25 4.37 17.48
N TYR A 300 17.57 4.15 16.20
CA TYR A 300 16.91 3.14 15.35
C TYR A 300 17.77 1.88 15.27
N PRO A 301 17.48 0.87 16.09
CA PRO A 301 18.33 -0.33 16.20
C PRO A 301 18.20 -1.29 15.00
N TYR A 302 17.55 -0.88 13.90
CA TYR A 302 17.21 -1.74 12.78
C TYR A 302 17.62 -1.10 11.47
N ASP A 303 18.16 -1.93 10.56
CA ASP A 303 18.43 -1.55 9.18
C ASP A 303 17.10 -1.29 8.46
N VAL A 304 16.76 -0.02 8.32
CA VAL A 304 15.54 0.43 7.63
C VAL A 304 15.86 1.13 6.31
N TYR A 305 16.99 0.78 5.73
CA TYR A 305 17.48 1.38 4.50
C TYR A 305 16.45 1.32 3.38
N GLY A 306 16.16 2.48 2.80
CA GLY A 306 15.24 2.62 1.68
C GLY A 306 13.76 2.46 2.04
N ASN A 307 13.40 2.38 3.32
CA ASN A 307 12.01 2.43 3.75
C ASN A 307 11.36 3.75 3.28
N GLY A 308 10.19 3.67 2.64
CA GLY A 308 9.50 4.84 2.07
C GLY A 308 10.09 5.40 0.77
N VAL A 309 11.10 4.75 0.19
CA VAL A 309 11.77 5.20 -1.03
C VAL A 309 11.77 4.09 -2.06
N LEU A 310 10.80 4.07 -2.96
CA LEU A 310 10.77 3.16 -4.11
C LEU A 310 11.18 3.87 -5.40
N VAL A 311 11.08 5.19 -5.42
CA VAL A 311 11.43 6.05 -6.57
C VAL A 311 12.46 7.06 -6.13
N TYR A 312 13.45 7.30 -6.96
CA TYR A 312 14.49 8.29 -6.76
C TYR A 312 14.24 9.55 -7.60
N CYS A 313 14.77 10.67 -7.13
CA CYS A 313 14.78 11.90 -7.89
C CYS A 313 15.74 11.77 -9.09
N GLY A 314 15.21 11.79 -10.30
CA GLY A 314 15.98 11.55 -11.52
C GLY A 314 17.07 12.58 -11.79
N GLN A 315 16.93 13.80 -11.28
CA GLN A 315 17.94 14.84 -11.49
C GLN A 315 19.32 14.45 -10.96
N TYR A 316 19.39 13.62 -9.93
CA TYR A 316 20.68 13.08 -9.47
C TYR A 316 21.36 12.16 -10.47
N PHE A 317 20.59 11.64 -11.43
CA PHE A 317 21.07 10.74 -12.48
C PHE A 317 21.13 11.41 -13.86
N GLY A 318 20.93 12.74 -13.91
CA GLY A 318 20.87 13.49 -15.16
C GLY A 318 19.56 13.35 -15.93
N GLU A 319 18.51 12.79 -15.28
CA GLU A 319 17.18 12.61 -15.85
C GLU A 319 16.18 13.58 -15.21
N TYR A 320 15.25 14.11 -16.02
CA TYR A 320 14.16 14.92 -15.47
C TYR A 320 12.93 14.03 -15.21
N GLY A 321 12.64 13.76 -13.92
CA GLY A 321 11.50 12.95 -13.51
C GLY A 321 11.87 11.83 -12.55
N ALA A 322 11.13 10.74 -12.62
CA ALA A 322 11.25 9.61 -11.71
C ALA A 322 12.29 8.59 -12.20
N VAL A 323 13.09 8.06 -11.29
CA VAL A 323 13.93 6.87 -11.52
C VAL A 323 13.53 5.79 -10.51
N GLY A 324 13.05 4.66 -10.99
CA GLY A 324 12.63 3.54 -10.14
C GLY A 324 13.81 2.82 -9.50
N SER A 325 13.62 2.34 -8.29
CA SER A 325 14.50 1.37 -7.69
C SER A 325 14.17 -0.05 -8.16
N TYR A 326 15.09 -0.99 -8.04
CA TYR A 326 14.78 -2.40 -8.28
C TYR A 326 13.71 -2.96 -7.34
N ARG A 327 13.46 -2.31 -6.20
CA ARG A 327 12.33 -2.64 -5.29
C ARG A 327 10.99 -2.28 -5.91
N LEU A 328 10.91 -1.14 -6.60
CA LEU A 328 9.72 -0.78 -7.37
C LEU A 328 9.44 -1.82 -8.46
N GLU A 329 10.49 -2.24 -9.18
CA GLU A 329 10.38 -3.30 -10.18
C GLU A 329 9.86 -4.61 -9.56
N GLY A 330 10.41 -4.98 -8.39
CA GLY A 330 9.96 -6.16 -7.66
C GLY A 330 8.52 -6.07 -7.17
N VAL A 331 8.06 -4.89 -6.75
CA VAL A 331 6.66 -4.61 -6.37
C VAL A 331 5.75 -4.72 -7.60
N ARG A 332 6.12 -4.10 -8.73
CA ARG A 332 5.38 -4.23 -9.99
C ARG A 332 5.24 -5.69 -10.41
N ASP A 333 6.35 -6.41 -10.44
CA ASP A 333 6.37 -7.82 -10.82
C ASP A 333 5.53 -8.68 -9.84
N GLY A 334 5.52 -8.31 -8.56
CA GLY A 334 4.68 -8.96 -7.56
C GLY A 334 3.18 -8.72 -7.79
N ILE A 335 2.79 -7.49 -8.14
CA ILE A 335 1.41 -7.16 -8.52
C ILE A 335 1.03 -7.93 -9.79
N GLU A 336 1.93 -8.05 -10.75
CA GLU A 336 1.71 -8.87 -11.94
C GLU A 336 1.55 -10.36 -11.62
N ASP A 337 2.35 -10.89 -10.69
CA ASP A 337 2.18 -12.26 -10.20
C ASP A 337 0.82 -12.45 -9.52
N TYR A 338 0.34 -11.47 -8.75
CA TYR A 338 -1.00 -11.50 -8.16
C TYR A 338 -2.08 -11.61 -9.25
N GLU A 339 -1.95 -10.88 -10.37
CA GLU A 339 -2.87 -10.99 -11.51
C GLU A 339 -2.76 -12.36 -12.21
N TYR A 340 -1.55 -12.93 -12.36
CA TYR A 340 -1.40 -14.31 -12.85
C TYR A 340 -2.15 -15.30 -11.97
N LEU A 341 -2.00 -15.21 -10.68
CA LEU A 341 -2.68 -16.08 -9.72
C LEU A 341 -4.20 -15.88 -9.75
N THR A 342 -4.66 -14.65 -9.99
CA THR A 342 -6.09 -14.35 -10.15
C THR A 342 -6.65 -14.99 -11.42
N LEU A 343 -5.97 -14.84 -12.55
CA LEU A 343 -6.36 -15.50 -13.81
C LEU A 343 -6.33 -17.04 -13.69
N LEU A 344 -5.37 -17.58 -12.95
CA LEU A 344 -5.30 -19.02 -12.66
C LEU A 344 -6.52 -19.47 -11.84
N GLU A 345 -6.86 -18.72 -10.78
CA GLU A 345 -8.02 -18.99 -9.93
C GLU A 345 -9.33 -18.91 -10.72
N GLU A 346 -9.49 -17.90 -11.57
CA GLU A 346 -10.68 -17.74 -12.43
C GLU A 346 -10.84 -18.92 -13.42
N ARG A 347 -9.73 -19.43 -13.94
CA ARG A 347 -9.75 -20.47 -14.97
C ARG A 347 -9.84 -21.89 -14.42
N TYR A 348 -9.17 -22.17 -13.31
CA TYR A 348 -9.01 -23.53 -12.78
C TYR A 348 -9.58 -23.70 -11.37
N GLY A 349 -9.94 -22.60 -10.71
CA GLY A 349 -10.48 -22.59 -9.36
C GLY A 349 -9.45 -22.27 -8.29
N LYS A 350 -9.97 -21.90 -7.13
CA LYS A 350 -9.17 -21.46 -5.97
C LYS A 350 -8.20 -22.55 -5.48
N GLU A 351 -8.60 -23.82 -5.54
CA GLU A 351 -7.78 -24.93 -5.04
C GLU A 351 -6.47 -25.06 -5.81
N ASP A 352 -6.52 -24.94 -7.14
CA ASP A 352 -5.32 -25.03 -8.00
C ASP A 352 -4.40 -23.82 -7.77
N ALA A 353 -4.96 -22.62 -7.64
CA ALA A 353 -4.19 -21.43 -7.29
C ALA A 353 -3.52 -21.57 -5.92
N ASP A 354 -4.25 -22.04 -4.90
CA ASP A 354 -3.73 -22.28 -3.55
C ASP A 354 -2.60 -23.33 -3.53
N LEU A 355 -2.72 -24.38 -4.35
CA LEU A 355 -1.67 -25.41 -4.48
C LEU A 355 -0.39 -24.82 -5.07
N LEU A 356 -0.50 -23.94 -6.05
CA LEU A 356 0.66 -23.26 -6.62
C LEU A 356 1.28 -22.30 -5.61
N ILE A 357 0.48 -21.48 -4.94
CA ILE A 357 0.93 -20.51 -3.92
C ILE A 357 1.71 -21.24 -2.81
N ARG A 358 1.22 -22.38 -2.34
CA ARG A 358 1.86 -23.15 -1.25
C ARG A 358 3.23 -23.72 -1.62
N GLN A 359 3.59 -23.78 -2.89
CA GLN A 359 4.97 -24.12 -3.29
C GLN A 359 5.94 -22.98 -3.02
N ILE A 360 5.46 -21.74 -2.99
CA ILE A 360 6.28 -20.55 -2.78
C ILE A 360 6.21 -20.07 -1.33
N THR A 361 5.01 -20.02 -0.75
CA THR A 361 4.78 -19.49 0.59
C THR A 361 3.69 -20.26 1.32
N THR A 362 3.90 -20.53 2.60
CA THR A 362 2.91 -21.19 3.48
C THR A 362 2.46 -20.30 4.63
N SER A 363 3.23 -19.27 4.96
CA SER A 363 2.85 -18.23 5.92
C SER A 363 3.71 -16.98 5.70
N LEU A 364 3.47 -15.91 6.43
CA LEU A 364 4.27 -14.67 6.34
C LEU A 364 5.76 -14.87 6.68
N THR A 365 6.08 -15.95 7.41
CA THR A 365 7.44 -16.26 7.88
C THR A 365 8.06 -17.49 7.21
N ARG A 366 7.31 -18.19 6.35
CA ARG A 366 7.73 -19.43 5.69
C ARG A 366 7.48 -19.36 4.19
N TYR A 367 8.51 -19.05 3.46
CA TYR A 367 8.51 -18.90 2.01
C TYR A 367 9.88 -19.31 1.45
N THR A 368 9.94 -19.51 0.12
CA THR A 368 11.21 -19.84 -0.52
C THR A 368 12.13 -18.62 -0.60
N ASP A 369 13.41 -18.84 -0.38
CA ASP A 369 14.50 -17.89 -0.65
C ASP A 369 15.24 -18.20 -1.97
N ASP A 370 14.87 -19.30 -2.65
CA ASP A 370 15.45 -19.74 -3.92
C ASP A 370 14.72 -19.06 -5.10
N ALA A 371 15.38 -18.04 -5.68
CA ALA A 371 14.85 -17.29 -6.81
C ALA A 371 14.68 -18.18 -8.08
N ASP A 372 15.56 -19.15 -8.30
CA ASP A 372 15.46 -20.06 -9.44
C ASP A 372 14.28 -21.03 -9.28
N TYR A 373 14.04 -21.49 -8.05
CA TYR A 373 12.85 -22.29 -7.74
C TYR A 373 11.58 -21.48 -7.94
N PHE A 374 11.55 -20.26 -7.40
CA PHE A 374 10.40 -19.36 -7.59
C PHE A 374 10.07 -19.17 -9.08
N LEU A 375 11.08 -18.88 -9.91
CA LEU A 375 10.88 -18.68 -11.34
C LEU A 375 10.36 -19.94 -12.03
N ARG A 376 10.85 -21.13 -11.65
CA ARG A 376 10.34 -22.42 -12.20
C ARG A 376 8.89 -22.69 -11.83
N VAL A 377 8.47 -22.33 -10.62
CA VAL A 377 7.06 -22.53 -10.19
C VAL A 377 6.14 -21.54 -10.90
N ARG A 378 6.59 -20.31 -11.11
CA ARG A 378 5.84 -19.26 -11.78
C ARG A 378 5.64 -19.53 -13.27
N THR A 379 6.60 -20.18 -13.97
CA THR A 379 6.55 -20.48 -15.41
C THR A 379 5.90 -21.81 -15.73
#